data_c694841b47c52f66ad62759077036fc2
#
_entry.id   c694841b47c52f66ad62759077036fc2
#
_cell.length_a   1.000
_cell.length_b   1.000
_cell.length_c   1.000
_cell.angle_alpha   90.00
_cell.angle_beta   90.00
_cell.angle_gamma   90.00
#
_symmetry.space_group_name_H-M   'P 1'
#
loop_
_entity.id
_entity.type
_entity.pdbx_description
1 polymer ?
#
loop_
_entity_poly.entity_id
_entity_poly.type
_entity_poly.pdbx_seq_one_letter_code
_entity_poly.pdbx_strand_id
1 'polypeptide(L)'
;MAKRELLLGDEALALGALHAGLSGVYAYPGTPSTEITEYIQQHPLAAQRNVHRTWSSNEKTAMEEALGMSFAGKRALVCMKHGGLNVAADAFVNSAMTGANGGLVVVAADDPSMHSSQNEQDSRFYGKFALVPTFEPADQQEAYDMAKAAFDLSERFRIPVLMRLTTRMAHSRAVVETGEARAENPLSHPEQPRQWVLMPGNSRVRYQTLLEDYARLEEESAASPFNAYTEGPDKRLGIVACGIAHNYLMENYPDGCPHPVLKIAQYPLPRTLVRRIAAECGTLLILEEGQPVVEEIVRGVLTNPVAIRGRLTGELPRTGELTPDSVRAALGMAPRRTHAASGIVVPRPPALCQGCGHRDMYTALTEVIREEYPAGKVFSDIGCYTLGWLAPLHAIDTCVDMGASITMAKGAADAGQHPSVAVIGDSTFTHSGMTGLLDAVNERADITVIISDNLTTGMTGGQDSAGTGRLEQICAGIGVDPAHIRTVVPLPKNREEMKAVIREEIAHRGVSVIIPRRECIQTAKRHNAAKK
;
A
#
# COMPACT_ATOMS: atom_id res chain seq x y z
N MET A 1 -20.58 16.62 21.98
CA MET A 1 -21.16 17.31 20.81
C MET A 1 -20.39 16.90 19.57
N ALA A 2 -21.06 16.61 18.46
CA ALA A 2 -20.37 16.33 17.20
C ALA A 2 -19.49 17.53 16.82
N LYS A 3 -18.24 17.24 16.51
CA LYS A 3 -17.25 18.25 16.07
C LYS A 3 -17.08 18.12 14.56
N ARG A 4 -16.94 19.22 13.85
CA ARG A 4 -16.70 19.22 12.41
C ARG A 4 -15.25 19.55 12.12
N GLU A 5 -14.58 18.65 11.40
CA GLU A 5 -13.14 18.77 11.08
C GLU A 5 -12.92 18.61 9.58
N LEU A 6 -12.00 19.39 9.01
CA LEU A 6 -11.59 19.27 7.60
C LEU A 6 -10.44 18.26 7.52
N LEU A 7 -10.71 17.06 7.03
CA LEU A 7 -9.78 15.93 7.05
C LEU A 7 -9.52 15.36 5.65
N LEU A 8 -8.31 14.86 5.43
CA LEU A 8 -8.02 13.91 4.36
C LEU A 8 -8.77 12.60 4.59
N GLY A 9 -8.95 11.76 3.58
CA GLY A 9 -9.50 10.42 3.76
C GLY A 9 -8.67 9.57 4.72
N ASP A 10 -7.35 9.64 4.62
CA ASP A 10 -6.41 9.00 5.54
C ASP A 10 -6.56 9.50 6.97
N GLU A 11 -6.66 10.83 7.15
CA GLU A 11 -6.86 11.46 8.47
C GLU A 11 -8.22 11.08 9.08
N ALA A 12 -9.26 11.00 8.25
CA ALA A 12 -10.60 10.62 8.68
C ALA A 12 -10.66 9.16 9.16
N LEU A 13 -10.06 8.22 8.40
CA LEU A 13 -9.91 6.82 8.79
C LEU A 13 -9.11 6.70 10.09
N ALA A 14 -7.97 7.39 10.19
CA ALA A 14 -7.10 7.40 11.37
C ALA A 14 -7.84 7.89 12.62
N LEU A 15 -8.60 8.98 12.50
CA LEU A 15 -9.42 9.52 13.59
C LEU A 15 -10.56 8.56 13.96
N GLY A 16 -11.21 7.95 12.98
CA GLY A 16 -12.23 6.92 13.19
C GLY A 16 -11.69 5.73 13.98
N ALA A 17 -10.48 5.26 13.65
CA ALA A 17 -9.80 4.19 14.38
C ALA A 17 -9.45 4.60 15.82
N LEU A 18 -8.91 5.81 16.04
CA LEU A 18 -8.66 6.36 17.38
C LEU A 18 -9.94 6.45 18.20
N HIS A 19 -11.02 6.94 17.61
CA HIS A 19 -12.33 7.03 18.26
C HIS A 19 -12.98 5.64 18.49
N ALA A 20 -12.57 4.64 17.71
CA ALA A 20 -12.94 3.25 17.96
C ALA A 20 -12.21 2.62 19.17
N GLY A 21 -11.32 3.32 19.85
CA GLY A 21 -10.53 2.77 20.97
C GLY A 21 -9.34 1.94 20.49
N LEU A 22 -8.63 2.42 19.48
CA LEU A 22 -7.40 1.85 18.97
C LEU A 22 -6.33 1.75 20.05
N SER A 23 -5.62 0.63 20.11
CA SER A 23 -4.46 0.40 21.01
C SER A 23 -3.13 0.42 20.27
N GLY A 24 -3.11 0.15 18.98
CA GLY A 24 -1.88 0.23 18.19
C GLY A 24 -2.10 0.31 16.69
N VAL A 25 -1.24 1.10 16.02
CA VAL A 25 -1.07 1.12 14.57
C VAL A 25 0.32 0.64 14.21
N TYR A 26 0.38 -0.23 13.21
CA TYR A 26 1.59 -0.83 12.65
C TYR A 26 1.62 -0.56 11.15
N ALA A 27 2.75 -0.13 10.64
CA ALA A 27 2.85 0.23 9.23
C ALA A 27 4.30 0.23 8.75
N TYR A 28 4.49 0.05 7.44
CA TYR A 28 5.69 0.49 6.74
C TYR A 28 5.30 1.67 5.83
N PRO A 29 6.13 2.72 5.70
CA PRO A 29 5.77 3.90 4.92
C PRO A 29 5.54 3.58 3.45
N GLY A 30 4.35 3.89 2.93
CA GLY A 30 3.98 3.63 1.54
C GLY A 30 2.82 4.50 1.06
N THR A 31 3.09 5.46 0.16
CA THR A 31 2.06 6.32 -0.43
C THR A 31 1.10 5.49 -1.29
N PRO A 32 -0.24 5.61 -1.10
CA PRO A 32 -0.96 6.69 -0.43
C PRO A 32 -1.51 6.38 0.98
N SER A 33 -0.86 5.57 1.82
CA SER A 33 -1.33 5.20 3.17
C SER A 33 -0.50 5.79 4.32
N THR A 34 0.58 6.50 4.02
CA THR A 34 1.55 6.98 5.02
C THR A 34 0.90 7.94 6.02
N GLU A 35 0.02 8.81 5.55
CA GLU A 35 -0.64 9.86 6.31
C GLU A 35 -1.55 9.31 7.43
N ILE A 36 -2.05 8.08 7.31
CA ILE A 36 -2.84 7.43 8.38
C ILE A 36 -2.00 7.29 9.65
N THR A 37 -0.82 6.71 9.52
CA THR A 37 0.08 6.49 10.66
C THR A 37 0.66 7.81 11.17
N GLU A 38 1.05 8.72 10.29
CA GLU A 38 1.56 10.05 10.67
C GLU A 38 0.53 10.87 11.46
N TYR A 39 -0.74 10.82 11.05
CA TYR A 39 -1.82 11.47 11.79
C TYR A 39 -1.97 10.90 13.20
N ILE A 40 -1.96 9.56 13.35
CA ILE A 40 -2.04 8.91 14.66
C ILE A 40 -0.82 9.26 15.52
N GLN A 41 0.38 9.29 14.93
CA GLN A 41 1.62 9.65 15.64
C GLN A 41 1.54 11.04 16.28
N GLN A 42 0.91 11.99 15.62
CA GLN A 42 0.82 13.39 16.04
C GLN A 42 -0.43 13.69 16.88
N HIS A 43 -1.43 12.81 16.88
CA HIS A 43 -2.72 13.09 17.49
C HIS A 43 -2.66 13.05 19.03
N PRO A 44 -3.17 14.09 19.75
CA PRO A 44 -3.11 14.16 21.22
C PRO A 44 -3.75 12.98 21.93
N LEU A 45 -4.86 12.44 21.42
CA LEU A 45 -5.55 11.28 22.00
C LEU A 45 -4.67 10.02 21.95
N ALA A 46 -3.88 9.83 20.89
CA ALA A 46 -2.95 8.72 20.79
C ALA A 46 -1.82 8.82 21.84
N ALA A 47 -1.31 10.02 22.06
CA ALA A 47 -0.32 10.29 23.10
C ALA A 47 -0.91 10.06 24.50
N GLN A 48 -2.10 10.60 24.79
CA GLN A 48 -2.80 10.46 26.06
C GLN A 48 -3.06 9.00 26.46
N ARG A 49 -3.41 8.17 25.47
CA ARG A 49 -3.73 6.74 25.66
C ARG A 49 -2.53 5.82 25.51
N ASN A 50 -1.36 6.38 25.23
CA ASN A 50 -0.14 5.61 24.94
C ASN A 50 -0.36 4.57 23.82
N VAL A 51 -1.09 4.94 22.75
CA VAL A 51 -1.30 4.09 21.59
C VAL A 51 0.05 3.77 20.95
N HIS A 52 0.31 2.49 20.68
CA HIS A 52 1.50 2.09 19.91
C HIS A 52 1.41 2.67 18.49
N ARG A 53 2.47 3.36 18.01
CA ARG A 53 2.44 4.11 16.76
C ARG A 53 3.82 4.29 16.12
N THR A 54 4.51 3.17 15.96
CA THR A 54 5.86 3.16 15.37
C THR A 54 5.83 2.50 14.00
N TRP A 55 6.83 2.83 13.18
CA TRP A 55 7.03 2.17 11.90
C TRP A 55 7.67 0.80 12.11
N SER A 56 7.14 -0.21 11.44
CA SER A 56 7.71 -1.55 11.38
C SER A 56 8.77 -1.63 10.28
N SER A 57 9.61 -2.67 10.30
CA SER A 57 10.67 -2.83 9.30
C SER A 57 10.14 -3.19 7.90
N ASN A 58 8.99 -3.88 7.82
CA ASN A 58 8.24 -4.14 6.60
C ASN A 58 6.78 -4.46 6.91
N GLU A 59 5.96 -4.65 5.89
CA GLU A 59 4.52 -4.86 6.03
C GLU A 59 4.16 -6.24 6.59
N LYS A 60 4.98 -7.27 6.32
CA LYS A 60 4.81 -8.60 6.93
C LYS A 60 4.96 -8.51 8.44
N THR A 61 6.03 -7.86 8.91
CA THR A 61 6.28 -7.62 10.33
C THR A 61 5.14 -6.81 10.95
N ALA A 62 4.70 -5.73 10.29
CA ALA A 62 3.59 -4.91 10.75
C ALA A 62 2.29 -5.73 10.93
N MET A 63 1.99 -6.61 9.97
CA MET A 63 0.80 -7.47 10.04
C MET A 63 0.89 -8.49 11.17
N GLU A 64 2.05 -9.10 11.39
CA GLU A 64 2.29 -10.08 12.46
C GLU A 64 2.25 -9.43 13.85
N GLU A 65 2.83 -8.23 14.01
CA GLU A 65 2.77 -7.44 15.26
C GLU A 65 1.33 -7.06 15.61
N ALA A 66 0.55 -6.60 14.63
CA ALA A 66 -0.86 -6.27 14.82
C ALA A 66 -1.70 -7.52 15.18
N LEU A 67 -1.42 -8.66 14.55
CA LEU A 67 -2.07 -9.93 14.88
C LEU A 67 -1.76 -10.35 16.33
N GLY A 68 -0.52 -10.13 16.79
CA GLY A 68 -0.12 -10.34 18.18
C GLY A 68 -0.88 -9.43 19.16
N MET A 69 -1.07 -8.15 18.80
CA MET A 69 -1.89 -7.22 19.58
C MET A 69 -3.35 -7.64 19.63
N SER A 70 -3.91 -8.06 18.51
CA SER A 70 -5.26 -8.61 18.43
C SER A 70 -5.41 -9.88 19.26
N PHE A 71 -4.41 -10.78 19.25
CA PHE A 71 -4.39 -11.97 20.12
C PHE A 71 -4.55 -11.60 21.60
N ALA A 72 -3.94 -10.51 22.04
CA ALA A 72 -4.05 -9.99 23.42
C ALA A 72 -5.38 -9.27 23.70
N GLY A 73 -6.35 -9.28 22.78
CA GLY A 73 -7.67 -8.68 22.94
C GLY A 73 -7.76 -7.19 22.61
N LYS A 74 -6.66 -6.58 22.18
CA LYS A 74 -6.57 -5.15 21.86
C LYS A 74 -6.90 -4.87 20.39
N ARG A 75 -7.41 -3.66 20.09
CA ARG A 75 -7.68 -3.23 18.72
C ARG A 75 -6.41 -2.79 18.04
N ALA A 76 -6.13 -3.40 16.89
CA ALA A 76 -4.96 -3.12 16.08
C ALA A 76 -5.34 -2.68 14.66
N LEU A 77 -4.61 -1.69 14.15
CA LEU A 77 -4.70 -1.19 12.78
C LEU A 77 -3.38 -1.49 12.06
N VAL A 78 -3.46 -1.99 10.83
CA VAL A 78 -2.29 -2.14 9.95
C VAL A 78 -2.51 -1.28 8.71
N CYS A 79 -1.51 -0.48 8.33
CA CYS A 79 -1.62 0.40 7.17
C CYS A 79 -0.50 0.15 6.17
N MET A 80 -0.88 -0.02 4.91
CA MET A 80 0.06 -0.24 3.82
C MET A 80 -0.52 0.16 2.46
N LYS A 81 0.34 0.39 1.48
CA LYS A 81 -0.11 0.46 0.09
C LYS A 81 -0.40 -0.95 -0.46
N HIS A 82 -1.04 -1.03 -1.64
CA HIS A 82 -1.38 -2.32 -2.26
C HIS A 82 -0.16 -3.24 -2.45
N GLY A 83 1.01 -2.70 -2.84
CA GLY A 83 2.24 -3.48 -2.95
C GLY A 83 2.72 -4.05 -1.61
N GLY A 84 2.49 -3.32 -0.51
CA GLY A 84 2.76 -3.81 0.84
C GLY A 84 1.86 -4.97 1.25
N LEU A 85 0.60 -4.99 0.77
CA LEU A 85 -0.29 -6.14 1.00
C LEU A 85 0.25 -7.43 0.35
N ASN A 86 0.97 -7.32 -0.77
CA ASN A 86 1.66 -8.47 -1.36
C ASN A 86 2.74 -9.02 -0.41
N VAL A 87 3.50 -8.12 0.26
CA VAL A 87 4.54 -8.50 1.25
C VAL A 87 3.91 -9.15 2.48
N ALA A 88 2.78 -8.63 2.94
CA ALA A 88 2.03 -9.13 4.10
C ALA A 88 1.07 -10.28 3.78
N ALA A 89 0.97 -10.72 2.52
CA ALA A 89 -0.10 -11.60 2.04
C ALA A 89 -0.23 -12.92 2.83
N ASP A 90 0.88 -13.59 3.14
CA ASP A 90 0.84 -14.84 3.90
C ASP A 90 0.27 -14.62 5.31
N ALA A 91 0.76 -13.60 6.02
CA ALA A 91 0.25 -13.25 7.35
C ALA A 91 -1.23 -12.80 7.29
N PHE A 92 -1.61 -12.03 6.27
CA PHE A 92 -2.99 -11.58 6.07
C PHE A 92 -3.95 -12.75 5.80
N VAL A 93 -3.63 -13.64 4.87
CA VAL A 93 -4.48 -14.79 4.53
C VAL A 93 -4.58 -15.77 5.71
N ASN A 94 -3.48 -16.02 6.41
CA ASN A 94 -3.47 -16.87 7.59
C ASN A 94 -4.23 -16.23 8.77
N SER A 95 -4.27 -14.91 8.88
CA SER A 95 -5.07 -14.22 9.91
C SER A 95 -6.59 -14.43 9.74
N ALA A 96 -7.08 -14.66 8.53
CA ALA A 96 -8.45 -15.09 8.29
C ALA A 96 -8.74 -16.48 8.87
N MET A 97 -7.73 -17.35 8.85
CA MET A 97 -7.83 -18.71 9.42
C MET A 97 -7.71 -18.70 10.94
N THR A 98 -6.76 -17.97 11.52
CA THR A 98 -6.65 -17.83 12.98
C THR A 98 -7.80 -17.04 13.56
N GLY A 99 -8.31 -16.09 12.79
CA GLY A 99 -9.26 -15.09 13.24
C GLY A 99 -8.60 -13.97 14.04
N ALA A 100 -9.44 -13.13 14.66
CA ALA A 100 -9.07 -12.04 15.54
C ALA A 100 -9.67 -12.23 16.94
N ASN A 101 -8.99 -11.79 18.00
CA ASN A 101 -9.53 -11.76 19.36
C ASN A 101 -9.95 -10.33 19.75
N GLY A 102 -9.04 -9.35 19.73
CA GLY A 102 -9.39 -7.94 19.62
C GLY A 102 -9.52 -7.54 18.16
N GLY A 103 -10.26 -6.48 17.86
CA GLY A 103 -10.51 -6.03 16.50
C GLY A 103 -9.22 -5.81 15.70
N LEU A 104 -9.16 -6.39 14.50
CA LEU A 104 -8.04 -6.29 13.57
C LEU A 104 -8.51 -5.71 12.24
N VAL A 105 -8.03 -4.51 11.91
CA VAL A 105 -8.35 -3.83 10.67
C VAL A 105 -7.08 -3.64 9.85
N VAL A 106 -7.13 -4.06 8.59
CA VAL A 106 -6.01 -3.95 7.64
C VAL A 106 -6.41 -2.97 6.56
N VAL A 107 -5.67 -1.87 6.44
CA VAL A 107 -5.89 -0.85 5.41
C VAL A 107 -4.92 -1.07 4.27
N ALA A 108 -5.45 -1.26 3.07
CA ALA A 108 -4.69 -1.29 1.84
C ALA A 108 -5.08 -0.09 0.96
N ALA A 109 -4.13 0.76 0.64
CA ALA A 109 -4.35 1.91 -0.23
C ALA A 109 -3.87 1.59 -1.65
N ASP A 110 -4.85 1.48 -2.56
CA ASP A 110 -4.63 1.27 -3.98
C ASP A 110 -4.26 2.57 -4.70
N ASP A 111 -3.46 2.47 -5.74
CA ASP A 111 -2.98 3.62 -6.51
C ASP A 111 -3.36 3.48 -8.01
N PRO A 112 -4.65 3.64 -8.37
CA PRO A 112 -5.07 3.69 -9.76
C PRO A 112 -4.32 4.79 -10.51
N SER A 113 -4.01 4.57 -11.79
CA SER A 113 -3.11 5.42 -12.59
C SER A 113 -1.64 5.39 -12.17
N MET A 114 -1.23 4.62 -11.19
CA MET A 114 0.18 4.47 -10.81
C MET A 114 0.88 5.81 -10.54
N HIS A 115 0.26 6.70 -9.75
CA HIS A 115 0.83 8.01 -9.41
C HIS A 115 2.18 7.88 -8.69
N SER A 116 2.33 6.82 -7.87
CA SER A 116 3.56 6.50 -7.14
C SER A 116 3.81 4.98 -7.04
N SER A 117 3.32 4.19 -7.99
CA SER A 117 3.38 2.73 -7.95
C SER A 117 3.90 2.13 -9.26
N GLN A 118 4.37 0.88 -9.20
CA GLN A 118 4.96 0.15 -10.32
C GLN A 118 3.91 -0.54 -11.21
N ASN A 119 2.71 -0.75 -10.67
CA ASN A 119 1.59 -1.39 -11.35
C ASN A 119 0.25 -0.93 -10.76
N GLU A 120 -0.85 -1.27 -11.43
CA GLU A 120 -2.20 -1.15 -10.89
C GLU A 120 -2.63 -2.47 -10.28
N GLN A 121 -3.01 -2.43 -9.00
CA GLN A 121 -3.57 -3.57 -8.28
C GLN A 121 -4.92 -3.19 -7.69
N ASP A 122 -5.69 -4.20 -7.27
CA ASP A 122 -6.97 -4.02 -6.61
C ASP A 122 -7.03 -4.92 -5.37
N SER A 123 -6.97 -4.32 -4.21
CA SER A 123 -6.93 -5.02 -2.93
C SER A 123 -8.20 -5.80 -2.62
N ARG A 124 -9.32 -5.54 -3.32
CA ARG A 124 -10.57 -6.32 -3.17
C ARG A 124 -10.39 -7.80 -3.53
N PHE A 125 -9.44 -8.11 -4.43
CA PHE A 125 -9.09 -9.51 -4.72
C PHE A 125 -8.54 -10.23 -3.50
N TYR A 126 -7.73 -9.55 -2.66
CA TYR A 126 -7.23 -10.13 -1.41
C TYR A 126 -8.36 -10.37 -0.41
N GLY A 127 -9.30 -9.43 -0.26
CA GLY A 127 -10.47 -9.63 0.59
C GLY A 127 -11.31 -10.84 0.15
N LYS A 128 -11.55 -10.97 -1.16
CA LYS A 128 -12.26 -12.12 -1.74
C LYS A 128 -11.47 -13.42 -1.58
N PHE A 129 -10.16 -13.40 -1.82
CA PHE A 129 -9.29 -14.57 -1.73
C PHE A 129 -9.18 -15.09 -0.29
N ALA A 130 -9.00 -14.20 0.67
CA ALA A 130 -8.92 -14.53 2.10
C ALA A 130 -10.29 -14.78 2.75
N LEU A 131 -11.40 -14.56 2.04
CA LEU A 131 -12.78 -14.69 2.54
C LEU A 131 -13.08 -13.76 3.74
N VAL A 132 -12.51 -12.55 3.73
CA VAL A 132 -12.71 -11.54 4.78
C VAL A 132 -13.62 -10.41 4.31
N PRO A 133 -14.35 -9.76 5.23
CA PRO A 133 -15.14 -8.58 4.88
C PRO A 133 -14.22 -7.43 4.46
N THR A 134 -14.66 -6.68 3.46
CA THR A 134 -13.93 -5.54 2.92
C THR A 134 -14.82 -4.31 2.93
N PHE A 135 -14.28 -3.16 3.38
CA PHE A 135 -14.90 -1.86 3.28
C PHE A 135 -14.19 -1.00 2.22
N GLU A 136 -14.96 -0.23 1.47
CA GLU A 136 -14.49 0.65 0.41
C GLU A 136 -15.26 1.99 0.51
N PRO A 137 -14.81 2.97 1.32
CA PRO A 137 -15.54 4.21 1.54
C PRO A 137 -15.66 5.04 0.27
N ALA A 138 -16.81 5.69 0.10
CA ALA A 138 -17.06 6.60 -1.00
C ALA A 138 -16.56 8.03 -0.71
N ASP A 139 -16.51 8.42 0.56
CA ASP A 139 -16.09 9.73 1.02
C ASP A 139 -15.41 9.70 2.41
N GLN A 140 -14.96 10.86 2.88
CA GLN A 140 -14.24 11.01 4.13
C GLN A 140 -15.10 10.71 5.36
N GLN A 141 -16.42 11.02 5.30
CA GLN A 141 -17.32 10.66 6.38
C GLN A 141 -17.45 9.15 6.51
N GLU A 142 -17.61 8.45 5.39
CA GLU A 142 -17.61 6.99 5.40
C GLU A 142 -16.28 6.39 5.84
N ALA A 143 -15.13 6.97 5.46
CA ALA A 143 -13.84 6.50 5.94
C ALA A 143 -13.75 6.54 7.47
N TYR A 144 -14.26 7.60 8.10
CA TYR A 144 -14.33 7.74 9.55
C TYR A 144 -15.31 6.74 10.18
N ASP A 145 -16.53 6.63 9.66
CA ASP A 145 -17.57 5.78 10.23
C ASP A 145 -17.28 4.29 10.01
N MET A 146 -16.76 3.94 8.82
CA MET A 146 -16.36 2.57 8.48
C MET A 146 -15.18 2.09 9.32
N ALA A 147 -14.22 2.95 9.68
CA ALA A 147 -13.13 2.56 10.57
C ALA A 147 -13.65 2.07 11.92
N LYS A 148 -14.71 2.70 12.46
CA LYS A 148 -15.36 2.26 13.70
C LYS A 148 -16.15 0.96 13.48
N ALA A 149 -16.93 0.90 12.41
CA ALA A 149 -17.74 -0.27 12.06
C ALA A 149 -16.86 -1.50 11.75
N ALA A 150 -15.69 -1.30 11.15
CA ALA A 150 -14.75 -2.37 10.85
C ALA A 150 -14.22 -3.06 12.12
N PHE A 151 -13.88 -2.31 13.17
CA PHE A 151 -13.51 -2.90 14.45
C PHE A 151 -14.67 -3.66 15.08
N ASP A 152 -15.90 -3.13 15.03
CA ASP A 152 -17.09 -3.80 15.56
C ASP A 152 -17.40 -5.09 14.80
N LEU A 153 -17.27 -5.07 13.47
CA LEU A 153 -17.46 -6.25 12.63
C LEU A 153 -16.36 -7.30 12.91
N SER A 154 -15.10 -6.85 13.01
CA SER A 154 -13.97 -7.72 13.32
C SER A 154 -14.15 -8.46 14.64
N GLU A 155 -14.57 -7.76 15.70
CA GLU A 155 -14.80 -8.35 17.02
C GLU A 155 -16.02 -9.29 17.04
N ARG A 156 -17.10 -8.93 16.34
CA ARG A 156 -18.31 -9.74 16.29
C ARG A 156 -18.12 -11.06 15.55
N PHE A 157 -17.41 -11.06 14.44
CA PHE A 157 -17.11 -12.25 13.64
C PHE A 157 -15.78 -12.90 13.99
N ARG A 158 -14.98 -12.25 14.84
CA ARG A 158 -13.61 -12.70 15.18
C ARG A 158 -12.76 -12.96 13.94
N ILE A 159 -12.77 -12.01 12.99
CA ILE A 159 -12.08 -12.08 11.70
C ILE A 159 -11.40 -10.74 11.41
N PRO A 160 -10.25 -10.70 10.70
CA PRO A 160 -9.71 -9.44 10.22
C PRO A 160 -10.66 -8.78 9.21
N VAL A 161 -10.64 -7.45 9.15
CA VAL A 161 -11.41 -6.67 8.17
C VAL A 161 -10.44 -5.91 7.27
N LEU A 162 -10.62 -6.02 5.96
CA LEU A 162 -9.87 -5.22 4.99
C LEU A 162 -10.60 -3.89 4.77
N MET A 163 -9.87 -2.77 4.81
CA MET A 163 -10.36 -1.46 4.34
C MET A 163 -9.55 -1.04 3.12
N ARG A 164 -10.23 -0.81 2.01
CA ARG A 164 -9.62 -0.36 0.77
C ARG A 164 -9.80 1.14 0.61
N LEU A 165 -8.70 1.88 0.46
CA LEU A 165 -8.68 3.26 -0.01
C LEU A 165 -8.12 3.33 -1.42
N THR A 166 -8.40 4.43 -2.13
CA THR A 166 -7.72 4.78 -3.37
C THR A 166 -7.00 6.11 -3.18
N THR A 167 -6.00 6.42 -4.01
CA THR A 167 -5.19 7.64 -3.90
C THR A 167 -6.06 8.89 -3.79
N ARG A 168 -7.12 9.01 -4.59
CA ARG A 168 -8.01 10.17 -4.53
C ARG A 168 -8.80 10.22 -3.23
N MET A 169 -9.29 9.08 -2.76
CA MET A 169 -9.98 9.00 -1.48
C MET A 169 -9.05 9.36 -0.32
N ALA A 170 -7.82 8.82 -0.32
CA ALA A 170 -6.81 9.07 0.70
C ALA A 170 -6.45 10.56 0.82
N HIS A 171 -6.21 11.23 -0.32
CA HIS A 171 -5.63 12.56 -0.37
C HIS A 171 -6.60 13.72 -0.69
N SER A 172 -7.89 13.46 -0.91
CA SER A 172 -8.90 14.52 -0.99
C SER A 172 -9.42 14.89 0.40
N ARG A 173 -9.93 16.12 0.55
CA ARG A 173 -10.41 16.65 1.83
C ARG A 173 -11.89 16.93 1.80
N ALA A 174 -12.57 16.59 2.90
CA ALA A 174 -13.94 17.02 3.17
C ALA A 174 -14.14 17.32 4.66
N VAL A 175 -15.27 17.95 4.97
CA VAL A 175 -15.68 18.17 6.36
C VAL A 175 -16.31 16.87 6.89
N VAL A 176 -15.75 16.36 7.99
CA VAL A 176 -16.19 15.14 8.67
C VAL A 176 -16.83 15.52 10.01
N GLU A 177 -17.99 14.97 10.29
CA GLU A 177 -18.64 15.06 11.60
C GLU A 177 -18.16 13.91 12.49
N THR A 178 -17.51 14.25 13.60
CA THR A 178 -16.86 13.29 14.48
C THR A 178 -17.64 13.11 15.78
N GLY A 179 -17.71 11.86 16.26
CA GLY A 179 -18.33 11.53 17.54
C GLY A 179 -17.33 11.44 18.68
N GLU A 180 -17.80 10.94 19.82
CA GLU A 180 -16.95 10.70 20.99
C GLU A 180 -16.10 9.44 20.82
N ALA A 181 -14.90 9.47 21.41
CA ALA A 181 -14.00 8.35 21.43
C ALA A 181 -14.39 7.35 22.53
N ARG A 182 -14.51 6.08 22.19
CA ARG A 182 -14.73 4.99 23.15
C ARG A 182 -13.42 4.53 23.78
N ALA A 183 -13.50 3.84 24.93
CA ALA A 183 -12.36 3.28 25.61
C ALA A 183 -11.70 2.16 24.79
N GLU A 184 -10.43 1.89 25.11
CA GLU A 184 -9.73 0.69 24.64
C GLU A 184 -10.32 -0.58 25.25
N ASN A 185 -10.13 -1.71 24.56
CA ASN A 185 -10.43 -3.01 25.13
C ASN A 185 -9.49 -3.33 26.32
N PRO A 186 -9.95 -4.05 27.35
CA PRO A 186 -9.06 -4.67 28.32
C PRO A 186 -8.21 -5.77 27.67
N LEU A 187 -7.13 -6.18 28.31
CA LEU A 187 -6.42 -7.40 27.92
C LEU A 187 -7.34 -8.61 28.07
N SER A 188 -7.33 -9.46 27.07
CA SER A 188 -8.06 -10.74 27.08
C SER A 188 -7.32 -11.76 26.22
N HIS A 189 -7.67 -13.04 26.39
CA HIS A 189 -7.08 -14.12 25.62
C HIS A 189 -8.15 -14.85 24.81
N PRO A 190 -7.79 -15.46 23.66
CA PRO A 190 -8.73 -16.23 22.87
C PRO A 190 -9.37 -17.37 23.68
N GLU A 191 -10.69 -17.51 23.59
CA GLU A 191 -11.43 -18.59 24.24
C GLU A 191 -11.05 -19.99 23.69
N GLN A 192 -10.65 -20.03 22.42
CA GLN A 192 -10.28 -21.25 21.71
C GLN A 192 -8.84 -21.17 21.19
N PRO A 193 -7.81 -21.44 22.03
CA PRO A 193 -6.41 -21.32 21.62
C PRO A 193 -6.03 -22.15 20.40
N ARG A 194 -6.70 -23.28 20.16
CA ARG A 194 -6.42 -24.16 19.03
C ARG A 194 -6.60 -23.49 17.66
N GLN A 195 -7.48 -22.48 17.54
CA GLN A 195 -7.68 -21.76 16.29
C GLN A 195 -6.43 -20.99 15.84
N TRP A 196 -5.56 -20.62 16.81
CA TRP A 196 -4.32 -19.88 16.55
C TRP A 196 -3.15 -20.77 16.17
N VAL A 197 -3.35 -22.11 16.12
CA VAL A 197 -2.33 -23.09 15.76
C VAL A 197 -2.76 -23.79 14.47
N LEU A 198 -2.25 -23.28 13.34
CA LEU A 198 -2.63 -23.71 12.00
C LEU A 198 -1.94 -25.02 11.58
N MET A 199 -2.15 -26.08 12.37
CA MET A 199 -1.83 -27.44 11.95
C MET A 199 -2.95 -28.00 11.05
N PRO A 200 -2.68 -28.89 10.10
CA PRO A 200 -3.66 -29.37 9.13
C PRO A 200 -5.01 -29.82 9.71
N GLY A 201 -4.99 -30.46 10.89
CA GLY A 201 -6.21 -30.88 11.59
C GLY A 201 -7.06 -29.69 12.06
N ASN A 202 -6.43 -28.68 12.66
CA ASN A 202 -7.11 -27.47 13.12
C ASN A 202 -7.56 -26.62 11.93
N SER A 203 -6.71 -26.49 10.91
CA SER A 203 -6.98 -25.66 9.72
C SER A 203 -8.21 -26.13 8.96
N ARG A 204 -8.44 -27.45 8.83
CA ARG A 204 -9.65 -27.98 8.17
C ARG A 204 -10.93 -27.52 8.86
N VAL A 205 -10.95 -27.53 10.20
CA VAL A 205 -12.10 -27.09 10.99
C VAL A 205 -12.29 -25.57 10.83
N ARG A 206 -11.20 -24.81 10.94
CA ARG A 206 -11.25 -23.35 10.77
C ARG A 206 -11.71 -22.92 9.39
N TYR A 207 -11.25 -23.61 8.34
CA TYR A 207 -11.68 -23.28 6.98
C TYR A 207 -13.17 -23.52 6.77
N GLN A 208 -13.74 -24.60 7.36
CA GLN A 208 -15.18 -24.81 7.33
C GLN A 208 -15.94 -23.69 8.02
N THR A 209 -15.50 -23.28 9.22
CA THR A 209 -16.08 -22.15 9.94
C THR A 209 -15.97 -20.84 9.12
N LEU A 210 -14.83 -20.60 8.48
CA LEU A 210 -14.62 -19.41 7.65
C LEU A 210 -15.61 -19.35 6.47
N LEU A 211 -15.90 -20.49 5.84
CA LEU A 211 -16.91 -20.58 4.76
C LEU A 211 -18.33 -20.30 5.27
N GLU A 212 -18.68 -20.79 6.46
CA GLU A 212 -19.96 -20.54 7.10
C GLU A 212 -20.10 -19.05 7.48
N ASP A 213 -19.05 -18.47 8.06
CA ASP A 213 -19.00 -17.04 8.40
C ASP A 213 -19.05 -16.16 7.16
N TYR A 214 -18.41 -16.57 6.05
CA TYR A 214 -18.47 -15.82 4.80
C TYR A 214 -19.90 -15.68 4.24
N ALA A 215 -20.71 -16.73 4.38
CA ALA A 215 -22.13 -16.67 4.01
C ALA A 215 -22.91 -15.66 4.90
N ARG A 216 -22.64 -15.66 6.21
CA ARG A 216 -23.24 -14.69 7.15
C ARG A 216 -22.76 -13.26 6.88
N LEU A 217 -21.50 -13.08 6.52
CA LEU A 217 -20.94 -11.78 6.12
C LEU A 217 -21.59 -11.22 4.85
N GLU A 218 -22.07 -12.07 3.93
CA GLU A 218 -22.85 -11.64 2.77
C GLU A 218 -24.23 -11.09 3.20
N GLU A 219 -24.88 -11.72 4.17
CA GLU A 219 -26.14 -11.23 4.74
C GLU A 219 -25.93 -9.90 5.48
N GLU A 220 -24.87 -9.78 6.28
CA GLU A 220 -24.47 -8.52 6.93
C GLU A 220 -24.21 -7.40 5.92
N SER A 221 -23.52 -7.72 4.82
CA SER A 221 -23.27 -6.77 3.74
C SER A 221 -24.58 -6.30 3.08
N ALA A 222 -25.56 -7.19 2.92
CA ALA A 222 -26.87 -6.84 2.36
C ALA A 222 -27.69 -5.93 3.29
N ALA A 223 -27.48 -6.03 4.60
CA ALA A 223 -28.13 -5.19 5.62
C ALA A 223 -27.30 -3.96 6.03
N SER A 224 -26.13 -3.80 5.47
CA SER A 224 -25.20 -2.73 5.85
C SER A 224 -25.73 -1.34 5.53
N PRO A 225 -25.58 -0.35 6.43
CA PRO A 225 -25.93 1.03 6.15
C PRO A 225 -25.05 1.68 5.07
N PHE A 226 -23.93 1.06 4.74
CA PHE A 226 -22.98 1.53 3.72
C PHE A 226 -23.34 1.04 2.31
N ASN A 227 -24.16 -0.03 2.20
CA ASN A 227 -24.74 -0.52 0.94
C ASN A 227 -26.18 -0.03 0.83
N ALA A 228 -26.49 0.73 -0.20
CA ALA A 228 -27.78 1.36 -0.33
C ALA A 228 -28.40 1.13 -1.71
N TYR A 229 -29.65 0.73 -1.74
CA TYR A 229 -30.46 0.70 -2.97
C TYR A 229 -31.36 1.93 -3.03
N THR A 230 -31.15 2.75 -4.06
CA THR A 230 -31.98 3.93 -4.32
C THR A 230 -32.86 3.66 -5.55
N GLU A 231 -34.16 3.82 -5.40
CA GLU A 231 -35.11 3.70 -6.50
C GLU A 231 -34.89 4.80 -7.55
N GLY A 232 -35.20 4.47 -8.81
CA GLY A 232 -35.23 5.42 -9.90
C GLY A 232 -36.37 5.12 -10.88
N PRO A 233 -37.00 6.14 -11.47
CA PRO A 233 -38.13 5.95 -12.39
C PRO A 233 -37.71 5.34 -13.74
N ASP A 234 -36.48 5.53 -14.19
CA ASP A 234 -35.98 5.01 -15.46
C ASP A 234 -35.24 3.68 -15.28
N LYS A 235 -35.98 2.59 -15.41
CA LYS A 235 -35.50 1.22 -15.24
C LYS A 235 -34.85 0.63 -16.51
N ARG A 236 -34.64 1.40 -17.57
CA ARG A 236 -33.85 0.95 -18.74
C ARG A 236 -32.40 0.68 -18.36
N LEU A 237 -31.87 1.43 -17.38
CA LEU A 237 -30.52 1.30 -16.85
C LEU A 237 -30.57 1.18 -15.32
N GLY A 238 -29.91 0.16 -14.77
CA GLY A 238 -29.57 0.07 -13.35
C GLY A 238 -28.08 0.33 -13.18
N ILE A 239 -27.69 1.05 -12.14
CA ILE A 239 -26.30 1.41 -11.90
C ILE A 239 -25.80 0.78 -10.61
N VAL A 240 -24.73 0.00 -10.68
CA VAL A 240 -24.02 -0.49 -9.50
C VAL A 240 -22.75 0.36 -9.35
N ALA A 241 -22.66 1.16 -8.28
CA ALA A 241 -21.58 2.11 -8.06
C ALA A 241 -20.80 1.76 -6.79
N CYS A 242 -19.49 1.50 -6.91
CA CYS A 242 -18.65 0.99 -5.84
C CYS A 242 -17.74 2.10 -5.30
N GLY A 243 -17.65 2.22 -3.95
CA GLY A 243 -16.79 3.17 -3.29
C GLY A 243 -16.88 4.58 -3.88
N ILE A 244 -15.74 5.19 -4.16
CA ILE A 244 -15.65 6.57 -4.68
C ILE A 244 -16.36 6.76 -6.03
N ALA A 245 -16.54 5.70 -6.83
CA ALA A 245 -17.27 5.80 -8.10
C ALA A 245 -18.75 6.21 -7.91
N HIS A 246 -19.32 5.95 -6.72
CA HIS A 246 -20.62 6.48 -6.35
C HIS A 246 -20.64 8.01 -6.32
N ASN A 247 -19.61 8.65 -5.76
CA ASN A 247 -19.52 10.12 -5.75
C ASN A 247 -19.37 10.69 -7.16
N TYR A 248 -18.58 10.04 -8.02
CA TYR A 248 -18.46 10.45 -9.42
C TYR A 248 -19.78 10.33 -10.19
N LEU A 249 -20.62 9.34 -9.85
CA LEU A 249 -21.97 9.23 -10.38
C LEU A 249 -22.83 10.40 -9.90
N MET A 250 -22.85 10.66 -8.59
CA MET A 250 -23.70 11.70 -8.00
C MET A 250 -23.32 13.11 -8.44
N GLU A 251 -22.04 13.38 -8.72
CA GLU A 251 -21.61 14.64 -9.32
C GLU A 251 -22.21 14.90 -10.73
N ASN A 252 -22.64 13.85 -11.42
CA ASN A 252 -23.33 13.95 -12.70
C ASN A 252 -24.84 14.14 -12.57
N TYR A 253 -25.39 13.90 -11.38
CA TYR A 253 -26.81 14.01 -11.06
C TYR A 253 -27.04 14.81 -9.76
N PRO A 254 -26.73 16.12 -9.75
CA PRO A 254 -26.86 16.93 -8.53
C PRO A 254 -28.30 17.00 -7.98
N ASP A 255 -29.29 16.85 -8.87
CA ASP A 255 -30.74 16.85 -8.50
C ASP A 255 -31.31 15.43 -8.29
N GLY A 256 -30.45 14.42 -8.25
CA GLY A 256 -30.82 13.01 -8.09
C GLY A 256 -30.73 12.20 -9.39
N CYS A 257 -30.29 10.95 -9.27
CA CYS A 257 -30.15 10.04 -10.40
C CYS A 257 -31.53 9.50 -10.84
N PRO A 258 -31.90 9.57 -12.14
CA PRO A 258 -33.18 9.05 -12.60
C PRO A 258 -33.22 7.52 -12.66
N HIS A 259 -32.07 6.85 -12.59
CA HIS A 259 -31.95 5.41 -12.65
C HIS A 259 -31.89 4.79 -11.26
N PRO A 260 -32.33 3.52 -11.08
CA PRO A 260 -32.03 2.77 -9.88
C PRO A 260 -30.51 2.68 -9.65
N VAL A 261 -30.06 2.96 -8.44
CA VAL A 261 -28.64 2.92 -8.04
C VAL A 261 -28.46 1.96 -6.87
N LEU A 262 -27.56 1.01 -7.04
CA LEU A 262 -27.05 0.17 -5.97
C LEU A 262 -25.63 0.65 -5.61
N LYS A 263 -25.50 1.35 -4.50
CA LYS A 263 -24.21 1.70 -3.92
C LYS A 263 -23.63 0.47 -3.21
N ILE A 264 -22.38 0.16 -3.49
CA ILE A 264 -21.59 -0.90 -2.82
C ILE A 264 -20.36 -0.26 -2.17
N ALA A 265 -20.28 -0.41 -0.86
CA ALA A 265 -19.15 0.08 -0.07
C ALA A 265 -18.70 -0.94 1.01
N GLN A 266 -19.44 -2.06 1.14
CA GLN A 266 -19.09 -3.19 1.99
C GLN A 266 -19.25 -4.51 1.22
N TYR A 267 -18.27 -5.39 1.37
CA TYR A 267 -18.20 -6.74 0.79
C TYR A 267 -18.16 -7.80 1.90
N PRO A 268 -18.56 -9.06 1.64
CA PRO A 268 -18.82 -9.68 0.33
C PRO A 268 -19.94 -9.01 -0.44
N LEU A 269 -19.90 -9.10 -1.78
CA LEU A 269 -20.93 -8.48 -2.62
C LEU A 269 -22.34 -8.96 -2.22
N PRO A 270 -23.29 -8.05 -1.89
CA PRO A 270 -24.64 -8.42 -1.46
C PRO A 270 -25.47 -8.94 -2.64
N ARG A 271 -25.39 -10.24 -2.89
CA ARG A 271 -26.03 -10.89 -4.07
C ARG A 271 -27.53 -10.67 -4.14
N THR A 272 -28.20 -10.55 -3.00
CA THR A 272 -29.66 -10.27 -2.94
C THR A 272 -29.99 -8.91 -3.55
N LEU A 273 -29.22 -7.87 -3.23
CA LEU A 273 -29.40 -6.53 -3.79
C LEU A 273 -29.00 -6.49 -5.28
N VAL A 274 -27.94 -7.20 -5.67
CA VAL A 274 -27.54 -7.32 -7.07
C VAL A 274 -28.62 -8.01 -7.91
N ARG A 275 -29.21 -9.10 -7.40
CA ARG A 275 -30.34 -9.78 -8.09
C ARG A 275 -31.57 -8.89 -8.18
N ARG A 276 -31.83 -8.07 -7.16
CA ARG A 276 -32.94 -7.12 -7.17
C ARG A 276 -32.80 -6.12 -8.31
N ILE A 277 -31.67 -5.39 -8.38
CA ILE A 277 -31.47 -4.40 -9.44
C ILE A 277 -31.44 -5.04 -10.84
N ALA A 278 -30.91 -6.25 -10.97
CA ALA A 278 -30.89 -6.99 -12.23
C ALA A 278 -32.28 -7.48 -12.68
N ALA A 279 -33.17 -7.74 -11.73
CA ALA A 279 -34.56 -8.11 -12.03
C ALA A 279 -35.41 -6.89 -12.43
N GLU A 280 -35.08 -5.71 -11.92
CA GLU A 280 -35.83 -4.48 -12.14
C GLU A 280 -35.38 -3.70 -13.38
N CYS A 281 -34.16 -3.90 -13.85
CA CYS A 281 -33.56 -3.09 -14.90
C CYS A 281 -33.20 -3.89 -16.17
N GLY A 282 -33.31 -3.23 -17.34
CA GLY A 282 -33.02 -3.86 -18.64
C GLY A 282 -31.52 -4.02 -18.93
N THR A 283 -30.68 -3.17 -18.36
CA THR A 283 -29.22 -3.18 -18.49
C THR A 283 -28.60 -2.76 -17.18
N LEU A 284 -27.44 -3.31 -16.81
CA LEU A 284 -26.64 -2.86 -15.68
C LEU A 284 -25.38 -2.15 -16.15
N LEU A 285 -25.05 -1.02 -15.54
CA LEU A 285 -23.77 -0.34 -15.66
C LEU A 285 -23.03 -0.47 -14.33
N ILE A 286 -21.83 -1.09 -14.38
CA ILE A 286 -21.00 -1.27 -13.19
C ILE A 286 -19.93 -0.17 -13.18
N LEU A 287 -19.97 0.67 -12.15
CA LEU A 287 -19.02 1.75 -11.90
C LEU A 287 -18.13 1.35 -10.73
N GLU A 288 -16.90 1.01 -11.00
CA GLU A 288 -15.92 0.61 -9.98
C GLU A 288 -14.52 1.13 -10.31
N GLU A 289 -13.80 1.58 -9.26
CA GLU A 289 -12.43 2.04 -9.35
C GLU A 289 -11.47 0.85 -9.30
N GLY A 290 -10.45 0.81 -10.17
CA GLY A 290 -9.47 -0.27 -10.26
C GLY A 290 -9.86 -1.39 -11.22
N GLN A 291 -9.76 -2.64 -10.82
CA GLN A 291 -10.04 -3.81 -11.66
C GLN A 291 -11.55 -4.16 -11.70
N PRO A 292 -12.04 -4.91 -12.69
CA PRO A 292 -13.47 -5.26 -12.82
C PRO A 292 -13.90 -6.38 -11.85
N VAL A 293 -13.65 -6.21 -10.56
CA VAL A 293 -13.93 -7.21 -9.51
C VAL A 293 -15.44 -7.45 -9.35
N VAL A 294 -16.19 -6.36 -9.24
CA VAL A 294 -17.64 -6.44 -9.08
C VAL A 294 -18.31 -6.84 -10.39
N GLU A 295 -17.85 -6.33 -11.52
CA GLU A 295 -18.38 -6.72 -12.84
C GLU A 295 -18.22 -8.23 -13.07
N GLU A 296 -17.06 -8.83 -12.75
CA GLU A 296 -16.82 -10.26 -12.87
C GLU A 296 -17.71 -11.08 -11.92
N ILE A 297 -17.84 -10.65 -10.66
CA ILE A 297 -18.70 -11.34 -9.69
C ILE A 297 -20.17 -11.26 -10.13
N VAL A 298 -20.65 -10.10 -10.57
CA VAL A 298 -22.04 -9.91 -11.04
C VAL A 298 -22.32 -10.82 -12.22
N ARG A 299 -21.41 -10.95 -13.19
CA ARG A 299 -21.53 -11.88 -14.32
C ARG A 299 -21.63 -13.34 -13.87
N GLY A 300 -20.93 -13.72 -12.82
CA GLY A 300 -20.96 -15.07 -12.26
C GLY A 300 -22.16 -15.39 -11.36
N VAL A 301 -22.81 -14.37 -10.81
CA VAL A 301 -23.93 -14.52 -9.85
C VAL A 301 -25.30 -14.47 -10.52
N LEU A 302 -25.43 -13.75 -11.62
CA LEU A 302 -26.69 -13.57 -12.32
C LEU A 302 -26.98 -14.76 -13.26
N THR A 303 -28.15 -15.33 -13.11
CA THR A 303 -28.67 -16.41 -13.98
C THR A 303 -29.61 -15.89 -15.08
N ASN A 304 -30.06 -14.65 -14.95
CA ASN A 304 -30.93 -14.00 -15.93
C ASN A 304 -30.11 -13.27 -16.98
N PRO A 305 -30.54 -13.26 -18.25
CA PRO A 305 -29.86 -12.54 -19.31
C PRO A 305 -30.10 -11.02 -19.21
N VAL A 306 -29.35 -10.33 -18.37
CA VAL A 306 -29.27 -8.88 -18.33
C VAL A 306 -27.96 -8.42 -18.96
N ALA A 307 -28.02 -7.39 -19.79
CA ALA A 307 -26.81 -6.81 -20.37
C ALA A 307 -25.99 -6.11 -19.27
N ILE A 308 -24.71 -6.46 -19.15
CA ILE A 308 -23.80 -5.86 -18.17
C ILE A 308 -22.74 -5.06 -18.92
N ARG A 309 -22.63 -3.78 -18.57
CA ARG A 309 -21.71 -2.80 -19.14
C ARG A 309 -20.75 -2.33 -18.04
N GLY A 310 -19.51 -2.07 -18.40
CA GLY A 310 -18.50 -1.59 -17.45
C GLY A 310 -17.10 -1.58 -18.07
N ARG A 311 -16.09 -1.96 -17.29
CA ARG A 311 -14.69 -2.00 -17.75
C ARG A 311 -14.42 -3.12 -18.78
N LEU A 312 -15.08 -4.27 -18.63
CA LEU A 312 -14.89 -5.42 -19.54
C LEU A 312 -15.54 -5.21 -20.91
N THR A 313 -16.51 -4.31 -21.01
CA THR A 313 -17.22 -4.00 -22.26
C THR A 313 -16.76 -2.68 -22.89
N GLY A 314 -15.84 -1.98 -22.25
CA GLY A 314 -15.19 -0.77 -22.79
C GLY A 314 -15.95 0.54 -22.52
N GLU A 315 -17.04 0.53 -21.77
CA GLU A 315 -17.72 1.77 -21.35
C GLU A 315 -16.87 2.59 -20.35
N LEU A 316 -16.08 1.91 -19.54
CA LEU A 316 -15.09 2.52 -18.67
C LEU A 316 -13.68 2.13 -19.11
N PRO A 317 -12.67 3.01 -18.90
CA PRO A 317 -11.27 2.69 -19.19
C PRO A 317 -10.81 1.46 -18.40
N ARG A 318 -10.01 0.56 -19.02
CA ARG A 318 -9.43 -0.61 -18.32
C ARG A 318 -8.31 -0.24 -17.36
N THR A 319 -7.70 0.90 -17.55
CA THR A 319 -6.57 1.40 -16.76
C THR A 319 -6.86 2.79 -16.26
N GLY A 320 -6.18 3.16 -15.20
CA GLY A 320 -6.21 4.51 -14.69
C GLY A 320 -7.40 4.82 -13.79
N GLU A 321 -7.28 5.97 -13.17
CA GLU A 321 -8.24 6.52 -12.22
C GLU A 321 -9.54 6.93 -12.93
N LEU A 322 -10.68 6.63 -12.33
CA LEU A 322 -11.97 7.17 -12.77
C LEU A 322 -12.08 8.65 -12.38
N THR A 323 -12.94 9.34 -13.12
CA THR A 323 -13.31 10.74 -12.86
C THR A 323 -14.80 10.92 -13.09
N PRO A 324 -15.41 12.00 -12.61
CA PRO A 324 -16.79 12.33 -12.96
C PRO A 324 -17.03 12.41 -14.48
N ASP A 325 -16.01 12.80 -15.26
CA ASP A 325 -16.13 12.88 -16.71
C ASP A 325 -16.06 11.52 -17.41
N SER A 326 -15.24 10.57 -16.88
CA SER A 326 -15.25 9.19 -17.39
C SER A 326 -16.58 8.48 -17.11
N VAL A 327 -17.15 8.70 -15.93
CA VAL A 327 -18.50 8.21 -15.59
C VAL A 327 -19.56 8.87 -16.47
N ARG A 328 -19.45 10.18 -16.73
CA ARG A 328 -20.34 10.91 -17.62
C ARG A 328 -20.35 10.34 -19.05
N ALA A 329 -19.18 10.00 -19.55
CA ALA A 329 -19.04 9.37 -20.86
C ALA A 329 -19.70 7.97 -20.89
N ALA A 330 -19.52 7.15 -19.83
CA ALA A 330 -20.15 5.84 -19.70
C ALA A 330 -21.70 5.91 -19.63
N LEU A 331 -22.23 7.03 -19.10
CA LEU A 331 -23.67 7.32 -19.08
C LEU A 331 -24.19 7.85 -20.43
N GLY A 332 -23.34 8.05 -21.44
CA GLY A 332 -23.72 8.62 -22.73
C GLY A 332 -24.08 10.11 -22.68
N MET A 333 -23.67 10.82 -21.63
CA MET A 333 -23.94 12.25 -21.48
C MET A 333 -22.93 13.08 -22.27
N ALA A 334 -23.36 14.26 -22.75
CA ALA A 334 -22.45 15.20 -23.44
C ALA A 334 -21.30 15.63 -22.52
N PRO A 335 -20.08 15.80 -23.06
CA PRO A 335 -18.93 16.26 -22.28
C PRO A 335 -19.22 17.59 -21.55
N ARG A 336 -18.63 17.75 -20.36
CA ARG A 336 -18.69 19.02 -19.64
C ARG A 336 -17.90 20.07 -20.41
N ARG A 337 -18.33 21.34 -20.30
CA ARG A 337 -17.56 22.46 -20.82
C ARG A 337 -16.30 22.62 -19.97
N THR A 338 -15.13 22.47 -20.57
CA THR A 338 -13.84 22.61 -19.89
C THR A 338 -13.19 23.94 -20.28
N HIS A 339 -12.30 24.42 -19.42
CA HIS A 339 -11.41 25.54 -19.69
C HIS A 339 -10.04 25.00 -20.10
N ALA A 340 -9.34 25.69 -20.99
CA ALA A 340 -7.96 25.37 -21.30
C ALA A 340 -7.08 25.44 -20.04
N ALA A 341 -6.12 24.52 -19.95
CA ALA A 341 -5.14 24.59 -18.86
C ALA A 341 -4.39 25.92 -18.89
N SER A 342 -4.17 26.52 -17.71
CA SER A 342 -3.39 27.76 -17.61
C SER A 342 -1.95 27.53 -18.07
N GLY A 343 -1.39 28.45 -18.86
CA GLY A 343 0.02 28.41 -19.27
C GLY A 343 1.04 28.54 -18.12
N ILE A 344 0.57 28.82 -16.90
CA ILE A 344 1.40 28.86 -15.68
C ILE A 344 1.68 27.44 -15.17
N VAL A 345 0.84 26.47 -15.52
CA VAL A 345 1.00 25.08 -15.11
C VAL A 345 2.13 24.43 -15.90
N VAL A 346 3.19 24.06 -15.20
CA VAL A 346 4.34 23.35 -15.78
C VAL A 346 4.43 21.93 -15.22
N PRO A 347 4.83 20.92 -16.05
CA PRO A 347 5.09 19.58 -15.56
C PRO A 347 6.18 19.57 -14.48
N ARG A 348 6.01 18.75 -13.45
CA ARG A 348 7.01 18.52 -12.38
C ARG A 348 7.33 17.02 -12.30
N PRO A 349 8.05 16.47 -13.29
CA PRO A 349 8.43 15.07 -13.26
C PRO A 349 9.31 14.80 -12.03
N PRO A 350 9.21 13.61 -11.42
CA PRO A 350 10.09 13.25 -10.33
C PRO A 350 11.55 13.27 -10.81
N ALA A 351 12.46 13.72 -9.95
CA ALA A 351 13.89 13.76 -10.22
C ALA A 351 14.67 13.67 -8.92
N LEU A 352 15.91 13.15 -8.99
CA LEU A 352 16.84 13.25 -7.86
C LEU A 352 17.12 14.72 -7.53
N CYS A 353 17.03 15.05 -6.23
CA CYS A 353 17.24 16.40 -5.74
C CYS A 353 18.62 16.97 -6.10
N GLN A 354 18.74 18.28 -6.28
CA GLN A 354 20.05 18.92 -6.46
C GLN A 354 20.89 18.75 -5.18
N GLY A 355 22.14 18.26 -5.33
CA GLY A 355 23.04 17.96 -4.23
C GLY A 355 22.70 16.68 -3.45
N CYS A 356 21.88 15.81 -4.00
CA CYS A 356 21.56 14.51 -3.42
C CYS A 356 22.77 13.57 -3.50
N GLY A 357 23.07 12.82 -2.41
CA GLY A 357 24.16 11.83 -2.39
C GLY A 357 24.00 10.71 -3.43
N HIS A 358 22.74 10.32 -3.74
CA HIS A 358 22.47 9.34 -4.79
C HIS A 358 23.00 9.79 -6.17
N ARG A 359 22.95 11.09 -6.49
CA ARG A 359 23.48 11.61 -7.77
C ARG A 359 25.00 11.44 -7.83
N ASP A 360 25.69 11.79 -6.75
CA ASP A 360 27.17 11.72 -6.69
C ASP A 360 27.64 10.27 -6.76
N MET A 361 26.98 9.36 -6.05
CA MET A 361 27.23 7.92 -6.10
C MET A 361 27.00 7.36 -7.51
N TYR A 362 25.84 7.64 -8.12
CA TYR A 362 25.55 7.15 -9.47
C TYR A 362 26.48 7.73 -10.53
N THR A 363 26.93 8.97 -10.38
CA THR A 363 27.91 9.54 -11.31
C THR A 363 29.19 8.72 -11.28
N ALA A 364 29.73 8.39 -10.08
CA ALA A 364 30.95 7.58 -9.95
C ALA A 364 30.72 6.15 -10.48
N LEU A 365 29.60 5.51 -10.12
CA LEU A 365 29.28 4.14 -10.58
C LEU A 365 29.14 4.09 -12.11
N THR A 366 28.39 5.02 -12.69
CA THR A 366 28.15 5.03 -14.14
C THR A 366 29.43 5.26 -14.94
N GLU A 367 30.33 6.11 -14.44
CA GLU A 367 31.63 6.32 -15.06
C GLU A 367 32.45 5.02 -15.05
N VAL A 368 32.57 4.33 -13.92
CA VAL A 368 33.30 3.05 -13.82
C VAL A 368 32.70 1.98 -14.74
N ILE A 369 31.38 1.78 -14.68
CA ILE A 369 30.69 0.75 -15.49
C ILE A 369 30.85 1.03 -16.99
N ARG A 370 30.65 2.27 -17.43
CA ARG A 370 30.73 2.61 -18.87
C ARG A 370 32.17 2.57 -19.42
N GLU A 371 33.11 3.01 -18.61
CA GLU A 371 34.53 3.10 -19.05
C GLU A 371 35.23 1.75 -19.02
N GLU A 372 34.99 0.93 -18.00
CA GLU A 372 35.77 -0.27 -17.72
C GLU A 372 34.99 -1.58 -17.87
N TYR A 373 33.69 -1.55 -17.68
CA TYR A 373 32.83 -2.74 -17.68
C TYR A 373 31.56 -2.56 -18.54
N PRO A 374 31.70 -2.34 -19.86
CA PRO A 374 30.52 -2.01 -20.72
C PRO A 374 29.46 -3.12 -20.78
N ALA A 375 29.80 -4.36 -20.42
CA ALA A 375 28.85 -5.47 -20.27
C ALA A 375 28.27 -5.59 -18.85
N GLY A 376 28.75 -4.81 -17.89
CA GLY A 376 28.29 -4.80 -16.52
C GLY A 376 26.83 -4.36 -16.40
N LYS A 377 26.13 -4.89 -15.39
CA LYS A 377 24.74 -4.59 -15.12
C LYS A 377 24.52 -4.08 -13.71
N VAL A 378 23.63 -3.09 -13.60
CA VAL A 378 23.25 -2.46 -12.33
C VAL A 378 21.80 -2.76 -12.03
N PHE A 379 21.58 -3.66 -11.08
CA PHE A 379 20.26 -4.05 -10.60
C PHE A 379 19.84 -3.11 -9.47
N SER A 380 18.66 -2.51 -9.59
CA SER A 380 18.12 -1.62 -8.58
C SER A 380 16.70 -2.04 -8.18
N ASP A 381 16.18 -1.42 -7.16
CA ASP A 381 14.83 -1.63 -6.65
C ASP A 381 14.18 -0.30 -6.21
N ILE A 382 13.25 -0.32 -5.26
CA ILE A 382 12.33 0.78 -5.00
C ILE A 382 12.85 1.73 -3.91
N GLY A 383 13.09 2.97 -4.27
CA GLY A 383 13.47 4.07 -3.39
C GLY A 383 13.81 5.33 -4.20
N CYS A 384 14.29 6.39 -3.55
CA CYS A 384 14.72 7.59 -4.27
C CYS A 384 15.78 7.30 -5.35
N TYR A 385 16.64 6.33 -5.11
CA TYR A 385 17.69 5.88 -6.03
C TYR A 385 17.16 5.27 -7.32
N THR A 386 15.91 4.78 -7.39
CA THR A 386 15.26 4.35 -8.63
C THR A 386 15.25 5.46 -9.69
N LEU A 387 15.20 6.73 -9.25
CA LEU A 387 15.27 7.89 -10.15
C LEU A 387 16.64 8.03 -10.86
N GLY A 388 17.62 7.21 -10.53
CA GLY A 388 18.86 7.03 -11.29
C GLY A 388 18.66 6.50 -12.72
N TRP A 389 17.48 5.92 -13.03
CA TRP A 389 17.07 5.59 -14.39
C TRP A 389 16.96 6.83 -15.31
N LEU A 390 16.58 7.97 -14.75
CA LEU A 390 16.29 9.17 -15.53
C LEU A 390 17.57 9.86 -16.04
N ALA A 391 17.42 10.58 -17.16
CA ALA A 391 18.49 11.40 -17.70
C ALA A 391 19.00 12.43 -16.67
N PRO A 392 20.27 12.75 -16.65
CA PRO A 392 21.34 12.30 -17.53
C PRO A 392 22.04 11.00 -17.06
N LEU A 393 21.62 10.40 -15.94
CA LEU A 393 22.34 9.32 -15.28
C LEU A 393 22.23 7.98 -16.03
N HIS A 394 21.00 7.52 -16.31
CA HIS A 394 20.75 6.19 -16.89
C HIS A 394 21.61 5.11 -16.22
N ALA A 395 21.54 5.07 -14.87
CA ALA A 395 22.51 4.37 -14.02
C ALA A 395 22.07 2.98 -13.58
N ILE A 396 20.84 2.58 -13.90
CA ILE A 396 20.27 1.29 -13.50
C ILE A 396 19.64 0.57 -14.68
N ASP A 397 19.65 -0.77 -14.65
CA ASP A 397 19.08 -1.63 -15.68
C ASP A 397 17.74 -2.24 -15.25
N THR A 398 17.45 -2.32 -13.93
CA THR A 398 16.20 -2.93 -13.41
C THR A 398 15.60 -2.13 -12.25
N CYS A 399 14.28 -2.28 -12.08
CA CYS A 399 13.54 -1.83 -10.91
C CYS A 399 12.24 -2.66 -10.84
N VAL A 400 12.15 -3.60 -9.90
CA VAL A 400 11.01 -4.54 -9.81
C VAL A 400 10.22 -4.33 -8.53
N ASP A 401 10.74 -4.77 -7.38
CA ASP A 401 10.13 -4.63 -6.05
C ASP A 401 11.20 -4.38 -4.99
N MET A 402 10.80 -4.05 -3.77
CA MET A 402 11.75 -3.74 -2.69
C MET A 402 12.59 -4.95 -2.31
N GLY A 403 13.92 -4.83 -2.44
CA GLY A 403 14.91 -5.88 -2.15
C GLY A 403 15.35 -6.70 -3.37
N ALA A 404 14.65 -6.58 -4.50
CA ALA A 404 14.96 -7.36 -5.71
C ALA A 404 16.35 -7.06 -6.30
N SER A 405 16.94 -5.90 -6.00
CA SER A 405 18.27 -5.54 -6.52
C SER A 405 19.33 -6.60 -6.20
N ILE A 406 19.42 -7.04 -4.95
CA ILE A 406 20.41 -8.03 -4.49
C ILE A 406 20.15 -9.41 -5.09
N THR A 407 18.91 -9.89 -5.01
CA THR A 407 18.54 -11.22 -5.49
C THR A 407 18.62 -11.34 -7.01
N MET A 408 18.25 -10.29 -7.76
CA MET A 408 18.41 -10.26 -9.21
C MET A 408 19.89 -10.17 -9.62
N ALA A 409 20.72 -9.39 -8.91
CA ALA A 409 22.15 -9.34 -9.15
C ALA A 409 22.80 -10.71 -8.93
N LYS A 410 22.41 -11.41 -7.83
CA LYS A 410 22.84 -12.78 -7.56
C LYS A 410 22.43 -13.72 -8.69
N GLY A 411 21.15 -13.75 -9.07
CA GLY A 411 20.68 -14.62 -10.14
C GLY A 411 21.35 -14.35 -11.48
N ALA A 412 21.69 -13.10 -11.78
CA ALA A 412 22.46 -12.75 -12.97
C ALA A 412 23.92 -13.22 -12.88
N ALA A 413 24.55 -13.10 -11.70
CA ALA A 413 25.90 -13.63 -11.46
C ALA A 413 25.95 -15.15 -11.61
N ASP A 414 24.94 -15.88 -11.13
CA ASP A 414 24.79 -17.33 -11.33
C ASP A 414 24.71 -17.70 -12.82
N ALA A 415 24.15 -16.83 -13.64
CA ALA A 415 24.11 -16.97 -15.10
C ALA A 415 25.44 -16.55 -15.79
N GLY A 416 26.44 -16.12 -15.04
CA GLY A 416 27.75 -15.69 -15.55
C GLY A 416 27.85 -14.19 -15.88
N GLN A 417 26.87 -13.36 -15.50
CA GLN A 417 26.95 -11.90 -15.65
C GLN A 417 28.01 -11.33 -14.70
N HIS A 418 29.00 -10.60 -15.24
CA HIS A 418 30.00 -9.90 -14.44
C HIS A 418 30.38 -8.57 -15.09
N PRO A 419 30.50 -7.49 -14.29
CA PRO A 419 30.04 -7.37 -12.92
C PRO A 419 28.51 -7.37 -12.84
N SER A 420 28.00 -7.89 -11.74
CA SER A 420 26.62 -7.75 -11.29
C SER A 420 26.59 -6.87 -10.06
N VAL A 421 26.09 -5.65 -10.20
CA VAL A 421 26.05 -4.65 -9.12
C VAL A 421 24.60 -4.45 -8.67
N ALA A 422 24.35 -4.62 -7.37
CA ALA A 422 23.07 -4.30 -6.76
C ALA A 422 23.12 -2.89 -6.14
N VAL A 423 22.09 -2.06 -6.35
CA VAL A 423 21.91 -0.77 -5.67
C VAL A 423 20.62 -0.78 -4.90
N ILE A 424 20.70 -0.58 -3.59
CA ILE A 424 19.58 -0.61 -2.64
C ILE A 424 19.69 0.57 -1.66
N GLY A 425 18.56 1.07 -1.15
CA GLY A 425 18.55 2.07 -0.07
C GLY A 425 18.65 1.42 1.31
N ASP A 426 19.05 2.18 2.32
CA ASP A 426 19.18 1.76 3.71
C ASP A 426 17.87 1.20 4.31
N SER A 427 16.74 1.85 4.07
CA SER A 427 15.44 1.39 4.52
C SER A 427 14.99 0.15 3.75
N THR A 428 15.15 0.10 2.44
CA THR A 428 14.81 -1.05 1.60
C THR A 428 15.71 -2.26 1.92
N PHE A 429 16.96 -2.03 2.29
CA PHE A 429 17.85 -3.09 2.75
C PHE A 429 17.31 -3.80 4.00
N THR A 430 16.86 -3.04 5.01
CA THR A 430 16.26 -3.63 6.21
C THR A 430 14.84 -4.17 5.97
N HIS A 431 14.14 -3.67 4.95
CA HIS A 431 12.81 -4.18 4.57
C HIS A 431 12.89 -5.60 3.99
N SER A 432 13.73 -5.83 2.97
CA SER A 432 13.80 -7.11 2.25
C SER A 432 15.19 -7.49 1.75
N GLY A 433 16.19 -6.60 1.84
CA GLY A 433 17.52 -6.85 1.28
C GLY A 433 18.38 -7.81 2.11
N MET A 434 18.17 -7.87 3.42
CA MET A 434 19.01 -8.70 4.32
C MET A 434 18.95 -10.19 3.99
N THR A 435 17.77 -10.71 3.66
CA THR A 435 17.60 -12.13 3.29
C THR A 435 18.27 -12.45 1.96
N GLY A 436 18.16 -11.55 0.99
CA GLY A 436 18.86 -11.70 -0.29
C GLY A 436 20.39 -11.63 -0.14
N LEU A 437 20.89 -10.80 0.76
CA LEU A 437 22.32 -10.73 1.07
C LEU A 437 22.80 -12.02 1.75
N LEU A 438 22.01 -12.59 2.68
CA LEU A 438 22.33 -13.86 3.32
C LEU A 438 22.45 -15.00 2.30
N ASP A 439 21.52 -15.10 1.35
CA ASP A 439 21.61 -16.10 0.27
C ASP A 439 22.86 -15.91 -0.59
N ALA A 440 23.17 -14.66 -0.96
CA ALA A 440 24.35 -14.34 -1.75
C ALA A 440 25.65 -14.74 -1.02
N VAL A 441 25.74 -14.48 0.29
CA VAL A 441 26.89 -14.86 1.11
C VAL A 441 27.01 -16.37 1.23
N ASN A 442 25.91 -17.08 1.52
CA ASN A 442 25.89 -18.53 1.67
C ASN A 442 26.38 -19.26 0.41
N GLU A 443 26.03 -18.72 -0.76
CA GLU A 443 26.40 -19.30 -2.05
C GLU A 443 27.71 -18.69 -2.63
N ARG A 444 28.34 -17.74 -1.92
CA ARG A 444 29.55 -17.03 -2.36
C ARG A 444 29.36 -16.38 -3.73
N ALA A 445 28.21 -15.75 -3.93
CA ALA A 445 27.87 -15.09 -5.18
C ALA A 445 28.86 -13.96 -5.51
N ASP A 446 29.17 -13.80 -6.79
CA ASP A 446 30.11 -12.78 -7.28
C ASP A 446 29.38 -11.47 -7.58
N ILE A 447 28.99 -10.75 -6.53
CA ILE A 447 28.22 -9.51 -6.62
C ILE A 447 28.78 -8.39 -5.75
N THR A 448 28.61 -7.14 -6.21
CA THR A 448 28.87 -5.93 -5.43
C THR A 448 27.54 -5.27 -5.04
N VAL A 449 27.31 -5.10 -3.74
CA VAL A 449 26.10 -4.47 -3.21
C VAL A 449 26.40 -3.05 -2.77
N ILE A 450 25.70 -2.06 -3.32
CA ILE A 450 25.79 -0.66 -2.92
C ILE A 450 24.56 -0.30 -2.09
N ILE A 451 24.73 -0.14 -0.77
CA ILE A 451 23.66 0.29 0.14
C ILE A 451 23.72 1.81 0.26
N SER A 452 22.87 2.51 -0.48
CA SER A 452 22.82 3.97 -0.50
C SER A 452 22.16 4.52 0.76
N ASP A 453 22.97 4.84 1.76
CA ASP A 453 22.56 5.23 3.11
C ASP A 453 22.32 6.75 3.19
N ASN A 454 21.04 7.14 3.20
CA ASN A 454 20.64 8.53 3.37
C ASN A 454 20.00 8.82 4.75
N LEU A 455 20.09 7.86 5.67
CA LEU A 455 19.62 7.91 7.06
C LEU A 455 18.08 8.11 7.20
N THR A 456 17.30 7.76 6.17
CA THR A 456 15.85 8.00 6.21
C THR A 456 15.11 7.27 5.10
N THR A 457 13.83 6.98 5.28
CA THR A 457 12.90 6.55 4.22
C THR A 457 12.47 7.80 3.42
N GLY A 458 13.34 8.23 2.49
CA GLY A 458 13.25 9.57 1.88
C GLY A 458 12.04 9.78 0.96
N MET A 459 11.58 8.74 0.24
CA MET A 459 10.56 8.86 -0.81
C MET A 459 9.16 9.14 -0.24
N THR A 460 8.86 8.64 0.93
CA THR A 460 7.53 8.70 1.57
C THR A 460 7.38 9.84 2.58
N GLY A 461 8.42 10.66 2.78
CA GLY A 461 8.32 11.83 3.66
C GLY A 461 9.48 12.00 4.63
N GLY A 462 10.37 11.05 4.78
CA GLY A 462 11.55 11.15 5.63
C GLY A 462 11.36 10.53 7.00
N GLN A 463 10.67 9.39 7.05
CA GLN A 463 10.51 8.55 8.24
C GLN A 463 11.85 7.91 8.63
N ASP A 464 11.98 7.49 9.89
CA ASP A 464 13.18 6.85 10.39
C ASP A 464 13.45 5.53 9.65
N SER A 465 14.73 5.29 9.31
CA SER A 465 15.19 4.03 8.73
C SER A 465 15.69 3.09 9.84
N ALA A 466 15.19 1.85 9.84
CA ALA A 466 15.58 0.83 10.81
C ALA A 466 17.08 0.47 10.75
N GLY A 467 17.73 0.70 9.58
CA GLY A 467 19.14 0.45 9.35
C GLY A 467 20.10 1.53 9.84
N THR A 468 19.59 2.68 10.27
CA THR A 468 20.43 3.83 10.65
C THR A 468 21.47 3.47 11.71
N GLY A 469 22.74 3.65 11.39
CA GLY A 469 23.89 3.38 12.27
C GLY A 469 24.20 1.90 12.53
N ARG A 470 23.60 0.97 11.78
CA ARG A 470 23.75 -0.49 12.00
C ARG A 470 24.15 -1.27 10.75
N LEU A 471 24.21 -0.65 9.58
CA LEU A 471 24.37 -1.36 8.30
C LEU A 471 25.65 -2.19 8.24
N GLU A 472 26.79 -1.65 8.68
CA GLU A 472 28.06 -2.37 8.69
C GLU A 472 27.99 -3.61 9.59
N GLN A 473 27.41 -3.46 10.78
CA GLN A 473 27.25 -4.57 11.73
C GLN A 473 26.31 -5.65 11.20
N ILE A 474 25.22 -5.26 10.52
CA ILE A 474 24.26 -6.18 9.90
C ILE A 474 24.97 -6.96 8.79
N CYS A 475 25.68 -6.28 7.88
CA CYS A 475 26.40 -6.94 6.78
C CYS A 475 27.48 -7.90 7.28
N ALA A 476 28.28 -7.49 8.26
CA ALA A 476 29.27 -8.35 8.89
C ALA A 476 28.63 -9.55 9.62
N GLY A 477 27.51 -9.33 10.33
CA GLY A 477 26.74 -10.37 11.02
C GLY A 477 26.11 -11.39 10.07
N ILE A 478 25.75 -10.99 8.86
CA ILE A 478 25.27 -11.86 7.79
C ILE A 478 26.42 -12.72 7.23
N GLY A 479 27.67 -12.27 7.36
CA GLY A 479 28.85 -13.01 6.93
C GLY A 479 29.61 -12.39 5.75
N VAL A 480 29.34 -11.14 5.40
CA VAL A 480 30.18 -10.40 4.47
C VAL A 480 31.54 -10.15 5.13
N ASP A 481 32.65 -10.41 4.40
CA ASP A 481 34.00 -10.16 4.90
C ASP A 481 34.15 -8.67 5.29
N PRO A 482 34.49 -8.35 6.55
CA PRO A 482 34.63 -6.97 7.00
C PRO A 482 35.66 -6.15 6.17
N ALA A 483 36.62 -6.79 5.53
CA ALA A 483 37.56 -6.13 4.62
C ALA A 483 36.87 -5.60 3.34
N HIS A 484 35.76 -6.17 2.98
CA HIS A 484 34.91 -5.83 1.82
C HIS A 484 33.61 -5.13 2.18
N ILE A 485 33.53 -4.52 3.38
CA ILE A 485 32.46 -3.59 3.79
C ILE A 485 33.05 -2.18 3.82
N ARG A 486 32.77 -1.38 2.81
CA ARG A 486 33.43 -0.09 2.59
C ARG A 486 32.45 1.07 2.73
N THR A 487 32.67 1.96 3.67
CA THR A 487 31.86 3.18 3.82
C THR A 487 32.54 4.37 3.17
N VAL A 488 31.83 5.10 2.31
CA VAL A 488 32.34 6.28 1.59
C VAL A 488 31.34 7.44 1.73
N VAL A 489 31.82 8.67 1.51
CA VAL A 489 30.95 9.86 1.55
C VAL A 489 30.69 10.36 0.13
N PRO A 490 29.45 10.25 -0.39
CA PRO A 490 29.12 10.63 -1.77
C PRO A 490 29.03 12.16 -1.93
N LEU A 491 30.17 12.76 -2.23
CA LEU A 491 30.35 14.18 -2.54
C LEU A 491 31.11 14.34 -3.86
N PRO A 492 30.89 15.42 -4.63
CA PRO A 492 31.62 15.67 -5.88
C PRO A 492 33.16 15.64 -5.71
N LYS A 493 33.67 16.17 -4.59
CA LYS A 493 35.09 16.18 -4.28
C LYS A 493 35.72 14.80 -4.01
N ASN A 494 34.89 13.81 -3.63
CA ASN A 494 35.30 12.44 -3.31
C ASN A 494 35.08 11.48 -4.48
N ARG A 495 34.77 11.98 -5.70
CA ARG A 495 34.41 11.14 -6.86
C ARG A 495 35.49 10.10 -7.18
N GLU A 496 36.75 10.50 -7.22
CA GLU A 496 37.85 9.58 -7.56
C GLU A 496 38.07 8.51 -6.48
N GLU A 497 37.91 8.86 -5.20
CA GLU A 497 37.92 7.90 -4.10
C GLU A 497 36.77 6.87 -4.26
N MET A 498 35.55 7.33 -4.54
CA MET A 498 34.39 6.43 -4.79
C MET A 498 34.66 5.51 -5.99
N LYS A 499 35.17 6.04 -7.10
CA LYS A 499 35.53 5.23 -8.28
C LYS A 499 36.58 4.17 -7.94
N ALA A 500 37.59 4.52 -7.15
CA ALA A 500 38.61 3.57 -6.72
C ALA A 500 38.03 2.43 -5.87
N VAL A 501 37.16 2.75 -4.90
CA VAL A 501 36.45 1.74 -4.08
C VAL A 501 35.55 0.87 -4.94
N ILE A 502 34.79 1.45 -5.86
CA ILE A 502 33.89 0.69 -6.75
C ILE A 502 34.70 -0.31 -7.61
N ARG A 503 35.87 0.10 -8.16
CA ARG A 503 36.76 -0.79 -8.93
C ARG A 503 37.30 -1.94 -8.08
N GLU A 504 37.77 -1.61 -6.89
CA GLU A 504 38.33 -2.60 -5.95
C GLU A 504 37.28 -3.66 -5.60
N GLU A 505 36.06 -3.24 -5.26
CA GLU A 505 35.02 -4.16 -4.85
C GLU A 505 34.37 -4.93 -6.03
N ILE A 506 34.35 -4.37 -7.24
CA ILE A 506 33.95 -5.12 -8.46
C ILE A 506 35.02 -6.18 -8.82
N ALA A 507 36.30 -5.89 -8.58
CA ALA A 507 37.37 -6.84 -8.85
C ALA A 507 37.47 -7.98 -7.81
N HIS A 508 36.89 -7.79 -6.63
CA HIS A 508 36.75 -8.83 -5.60
C HIS A 508 35.89 -9.98 -6.10
N ARG A 509 36.30 -11.24 -5.84
CA ARG A 509 35.51 -12.43 -6.13
C ARG A 509 34.80 -12.88 -4.87
N GLY A 510 33.46 -12.70 -4.85
CA GLY A 510 32.58 -12.93 -3.73
C GLY A 510 31.64 -11.74 -3.49
N VAL A 511 30.96 -11.75 -2.36
CA VAL A 511 30.08 -10.66 -1.98
C VAL A 511 30.86 -9.51 -1.37
N SER A 512 30.71 -8.33 -1.93
CA SER A 512 31.24 -7.08 -1.36
C SER A 512 30.13 -6.07 -1.13
N VAL A 513 30.31 -5.16 -0.16
CA VAL A 513 29.33 -4.14 0.21
C VAL A 513 29.98 -2.76 0.25
N ILE A 514 29.42 -1.81 -0.49
CA ILE A 514 29.79 -0.40 -0.41
C ILE A 514 28.62 0.38 0.20
N ILE A 515 28.89 1.24 1.18
CA ILE A 515 27.89 2.06 1.88
C ILE A 515 28.20 3.55 1.63
N PRO A 516 27.68 4.14 0.53
CA PRO A 516 27.74 5.59 0.34
C PRO A 516 26.80 6.27 1.35
N ARG A 517 27.36 6.87 2.40
CA ARG A 517 26.59 7.47 3.50
C ARG A 517 26.58 8.99 3.44
N ARG A 518 25.40 9.56 3.32
CA ARG A 518 25.18 11.01 3.41
C ARG A 518 23.71 11.32 3.69
N GLU A 519 23.45 12.08 4.78
CA GLU A 519 22.10 12.50 5.17
C GLU A 519 21.30 13.09 4.00
N CYS A 520 20.02 12.70 3.91
CA CYS A 520 19.09 13.25 2.93
C CYS A 520 18.99 14.79 3.08
N ILE A 521 19.19 15.51 1.99
CA ILE A 521 19.20 16.99 2.00
C ILE A 521 17.85 17.58 2.38
N GLN A 522 16.75 16.88 2.14
CA GLN A 522 15.41 17.33 2.52
C GLN A 522 15.19 17.19 4.03
N THR A 523 15.62 16.05 4.61
CA THR A 523 15.58 15.82 6.06
C THR A 523 16.50 16.77 6.80
N ALA A 524 17.75 16.96 6.32
CA ALA A 524 18.68 17.92 6.88
C ALA A 524 18.15 19.35 6.89
N LYS A 525 17.43 19.77 5.84
CA LYS A 525 16.78 21.10 5.81
C LYS A 525 15.69 21.24 6.87
N ARG A 526 14.86 20.20 7.07
CA ARG A 526 13.82 20.20 8.11
C ARG A 526 14.41 20.25 9.51
N HIS A 527 15.43 19.42 9.80
CA HIS A 527 16.13 19.44 11.09
C HIS A 527 16.75 20.81 11.40
N ASN A 528 17.34 21.47 10.39
CA ASN A 528 17.92 22.79 10.56
C ASN A 528 16.85 23.89 10.71
N ALA A 529 15.68 23.74 10.10
CA ALA A 529 14.57 24.66 10.29
C ALA A 529 13.93 24.51 11.68
N ALA A 530 13.82 23.30 12.22
CA ALA A 530 13.28 23.03 13.55
C ALA A 530 14.21 23.48 14.71
N LYS A 531 15.51 23.68 14.42
CA LYS A 531 16.49 24.20 15.39
C LYS A 531 16.55 25.74 15.45
N LYS A 532 15.91 26.45 14.53
CA LYS A 532 15.76 27.88 14.50
C LYS A 532 14.41 28.32 15.06
#